data_a90dba8cf708c92a5f7176bc472550b3
#
_entry.id   a90dba8cf708c92a5f7176bc472550b3
#
_cell.length_a   1.000
_cell.length_b   1.000
_cell.length_c   1.000
_cell.angle_alpha   90.00
_cell.angle_beta   90.00
_cell.angle_gamma   90.00
#
_symmetry.space_group_name_H-M   'P 1'
#
loop_
_entity.id
_entity.type
_entity.pdbx_description
1 polymer ?
#
loop_
_entity_poly.entity_id
_entity_poly.type
_entity_poly.pdbx_seq_one_letter_code
_entity_poly.pdbx_strand_id
1 'polypeptide(L)'
;MDDNNLPQKDLIKKIVGDARGAVGIRLCAIGVDLGIFEDLAKNGPATSQELADRMNLDERYLREWGLGMFSLGYLDFDKVSRKISLNKEFIPVLVEEGGKFSQKGLIEILNSSLLPYHELLNSFKNGGGINYDKIDKGFWNGIDQTGCTRYRHFLVTDWVDKMPELKSRLETGSVTFADFGCGSGRSTIEMAKKFPKSQFFGFDLFEPNIERAQNIALDAGVKNNLKFMQWDVSNPLTEKFDFVACFDLIHDMIDPLEGMKTIRKAVKDDGIFVLMDIKCEDDPADNEGPMVPFMYAMSLHFCMTTSLANNGAGLGTVGLPEAKVKEYCDLVGFKTVKRIETDHPLNSVFEIRP
;
A
#
# COMPACT_ATOMS: atom_id res chain seq x y z
N MET A 1 36.27 12.21 6.80
CA MET A 1 37.06 11.79 5.62
C MET A 1 36.10 11.73 4.47
N ASP A 2 36.32 12.58 3.46
CA ASP A 2 35.36 12.78 2.35
C ASP A 2 35.32 11.57 1.42
N ASP A 3 34.33 10.71 1.58
CA ASP A 3 34.03 9.58 0.68
C ASP A 3 33.16 9.98 -0.54
N ASN A 4 33.08 11.27 -0.84
CA ASN A 4 32.19 11.78 -1.90
C ASN A 4 32.82 11.84 -3.32
N ASN A 5 34.00 11.25 -3.53
CA ASN A 5 34.64 11.24 -4.87
C ASN A 5 34.61 9.82 -5.46
N LEU A 6 33.40 9.31 -5.74
CA LEU A 6 33.26 8.10 -6.57
C LEU A 6 33.89 8.36 -7.95
N PRO A 7 34.78 7.49 -8.46
CA PRO A 7 35.29 7.63 -9.81
C PRO A 7 34.14 7.74 -10.84
N GLN A 8 34.30 8.56 -11.88
CA GLN A 8 33.25 8.78 -12.91
C GLN A 8 32.66 7.46 -13.43
N LYS A 9 33.45 6.41 -13.55
CA LYS A 9 32.97 5.07 -13.96
C LYS A 9 31.93 4.49 -13.02
N ASP A 10 32.06 4.70 -11.71
CA ASP A 10 31.11 4.18 -10.73
C ASP A 10 29.83 5.02 -10.69
N LEU A 11 29.91 6.31 -10.92
CA LEU A 11 28.73 7.17 -11.13
C LEU A 11 27.95 6.75 -12.38
N ILE A 12 28.62 6.43 -13.49
CA ILE A 12 27.98 5.89 -14.70
C ILE A 12 27.32 4.56 -14.39
N LYS A 13 27.99 3.63 -13.70
CA LYS A 13 27.40 2.33 -13.31
C LYS A 13 26.15 2.51 -12.45
N LYS A 14 26.17 3.47 -11.52
CA LYS A 14 24.99 3.78 -10.70
C LYS A 14 23.80 4.19 -11.58
N ILE A 15 23.98 5.19 -12.46
CA ILE A 15 22.92 5.67 -13.38
C ILE A 15 22.39 4.53 -14.27
N VAL A 16 23.29 3.69 -14.81
CA VAL A 16 22.89 2.52 -15.63
C VAL A 16 22.14 1.48 -14.80
N GLY A 17 22.52 1.27 -13.53
CA GLY A 17 21.80 0.40 -12.60
C GLY A 17 20.38 0.90 -12.32
N ASP A 18 20.25 2.19 -12.03
CA ASP A 18 18.94 2.84 -11.78
C ASP A 18 18.06 2.77 -13.04
N ALA A 19 18.63 3.03 -14.23
CA ALA A 19 17.93 2.90 -15.51
C ALA A 19 17.47 1.46 -15.76
N ARG A 20 18.33 0.46 -15.47
CA ARG A 20 17.98 -0.96 -15.58
C ARG A 20 16.80 -1.32 -14.68
N GLY A 21 16.78 -0.83 -13.44
CA GLY A 21 15.66 -1.03 -12.52
C GLY A 21 14.35 -0.43 -13.04
N ALA A 22 14.39 0.82 -13.51
CA ALA A 22 13.23 1.53 -14.04
C ALA A 22 12.61 0.81 -15.25
N VAL A 23 13.45 0.39 -16.21
CA VAL A 23 12.97 -0.41 -17.37
C VAL A 23 12.46 -1.78 -16.94
N GLY A 24 13.13 -2.40 -15.95
CA GLY A 24 12.75 -3.69 -15.40
C GLY A 24 11.33 -3.69 -14.83
N ILE A 25 10.99 -2.72 -14.02
CA ILE A 25 9.62 -2.56 -13.48
C ILE A 25 8.59 -2.40 -14.59
N ARG A 26 8.89 -1.58 -15.62
CA ARG A 26 7.97 -1.39 -16.76
C ARG A 26 7.74 -2.70 -17.54
N LEU A 27 8.79 -3.48 -17.78
CA LEU A 27 8.65 -4.78 -18.45
C LEU A 27 7.93 -5.81 -17.56
N CYS A 28 8.17 -5.80 -16.24
CA CYS A 28 7.42 -6.63 -15.30
C CYS A 28 5.93 -6.28 -15.32
N ALA A 29 5.56 -4.99 -15.31
CA ALA A 29 4.18 -4.55 -15.39
C ALA A 29 3.47 -5.10 -16.63
N ILE A 30 4.11 -5.03 -17.79
CA ILE A 30 3.56 -5.64 -19.03
C ILE A 30 3.29 -7.14 -18.84
N GLY A 31 4.21 -7.88 -18.20
CA GLY A 31 4.04 -9.30 -17.94
C GLY A 31 2.90 -9.61 -16.96
N VAL A 32 2.72 -8.77 -15.94
CA VAL A 32 1.61 -8.86 -14.97
C VAL A 32 0.28 -8.51 -15.64
N ASP A 33 0.19 -7.38 -16.32
CA ASP A 33 -1.04 -6.87 -16.94
C ASP A 33 -1.60 -7.82 -18.01
N LEU A 34 -0.71 -8.44 -18.79
CA LEU A 34 -1.08 -9.40 -19.82
C LEU A 34 -1.22 -10.84 -19.31
N GLY A 35 -0.90 -11.14 -18.06
CA GLY A 35 -0.97 -12.50 -17.51
C GLY A 35 0.10 -13.45 -18.05
N ILE A 36 1.24 -12.94 -18.54
CA ILE A 36 2.27 -13.76 -19.19
C ILE A 36 2.98 -14.64 -18.15
N PHE A 37 3.22 -14.13 -16.95
CA PHE A 37 3.84 -14.93 -15.87
C PHE A 37 2.93 -16.06 -15.42
N GLU A 38 1.62 -15.80 -15.33
CA GLU A 38 0.59 -16.79 -14.99
C GLU A 38 0.54 -17.90 -16.06
N ASP A 39 0.59 -17.53 -17.35
CA ASP A 39 0.62 -18.51 -18.44
C ASP A 39 1.87 -19.39 -18.37
N LEU A 40 3.04 -18.81 -18.23
CA LEU A 40 4.30 -19.55 -18.11
C LEU A 40 4.36 -20.43 -16.87
N ALA A 41 3.79 -19.98 -15.74
CA ALA A 41 3.71 -20.78 -14.52
C ALA A 41 2.78 -21.99 -14.68
N LYS A 42 1.66 -21.82 -15.37
CA LYS A 42 0.62 -22.85 -15.54
C LYS A 42 0.95 -23.83 -16.66
N ASN A 43 1.39 -23.33 -17.81
CA ASN A 43 1.52 -24.08 -19.05
C ASN A 43 2.97 -24.45 -19.39
N GLY A 44 3.94 -23.93 -18.60
CA GLY A 44 5.36 -24.24 -18.74
C GLY A 44 6.07 -23.46 -19.86
N PRO A 45 7.33 -23.87 -20.18
CA PRO A 45 8.18 -23.17 -21.14
C PRO A 45 7.59 -23.11 -22.54
N ALA A 46 7.75 -21.96 -23.21
CA ALA A 46 7.24 -21.72 -24.56
C ALA A 46 8.23 -20.90 -25.41
N THR A 47 8.22 -21.11 -26.73
CA THR A 47 8.77 -20.14 -27.67
C THR A 47 7.89 -18.90 -27.72
N SER A 48 8.41 -17.79 -28.25
CA SER A 48 7.61 -16.57 -28.43
C SER A 48 6.38 -16.81 -29.34
N GLN A 49 6.48 -17.70 -30.34
CA GLN A 49 5.35 -18.05 -31.20
C GLN A 49 4.30 -18.89 -30.45
N GLU A 50 4.72 -19.95 -29.72
CA GLU A 50 3.81 -20.77 -28.93
C GLU A 50 3.05 -19.93 -27.87
N LEU A 51 3.73 -18.96 -27.28
CA LEU A 51 3.14 -18.05 -26.28
C LEU A 51 2.17 -17.05 -26.95
N ALA A 52 2.55 -16.50 -28.10
CA ALA A 52 1.71 -15.62 -28.90
C ALA A 52 0.40 -16.29 -29.32
N ASP A 53 0.49 -17.52 -29.84
CA ASP A 53 -0.67 -18.31 -30.27
C ASP A 53 -1.62 -18.61 -29.05
N ARG A 54 -1.05 -18.98 -27.90
CA ARG A 54 -1.83 -19.31 -26.70
C ARG A 54 -2.58 -18.12 -26.11
N MET A 55 -1.93 -16.96 -26.14
CA MET A 55 -2.41 -15.76 -25.44
C MET A 55 -3.08 -14.75 -26.38
N ASN A 56 -3.11 -15.02 -27.69
CA ASN A 56 -3.57 -14.10 -28.71
C ASN A 56 -2.85 -12.74 -28.65
N LEU A 57 -1.51 -12.80 -28.57
CA LEU A 57 -0.63 -11.64 -28.54
C LEU A 57 0.27 -11.61 -29.77
N ASP A 58 0.89 -10.46 -30.04
CA ASP A 58 1.85 -10.32 -31.15
C ASP A 58 3.20 -10.96 -30.80
N GLU A 59 3.67 -11.88 -31.64
CA GLU A 59 4.93 -12.63 -31.47
C GLU A 59 6.14 -11.70 -31.38
N ARG A 60 6.17 -10.67 -32.23
CA ARG A 60 7.34 -9.79 -32.30
C ARG A 60 7.57 -9.03 -31.00
N TYR A 61 6.48 -8.56 -30.36
CA TYR A 61 6.54 -7.92 -29.04
C TYR A 61 6.90 -8.92 -27.95
N LEU A 62 6.30 -10.09 -27.93
CA LEU A 62 6.60 -11.14 -26.94
C LEU A 62 8.06 -11.60 -27.02
N ARG A 63 8.63 -11.70 -28.20
CA ARG A 63 10.04 -12.06 -28.39
C ARG A 63 10.98 -11.01 -27.78
N GLU A 64 10.75 -9.73 -28.06
CA GLU A 64 11.56 -8.64 -27.47
C GLU A 64 11.38 -8.57 -25.96
N TRP A 65 10.13 -8.66 -25.48
CA TRP A 65 9.82 -8.65 -24.05
C TRP A 65 10.50 -9.82 -23.33
N GLY A 66 10.38 -11.04 -23.86
CA GLY A 66 10.95 -12.24 -23.27
C GLY A 66 12.48 -12.19 -23.18
N LEU A 67 13.15 -11.69 -24.21
CA LEU A 67 14.60 -11.49 -24.21
C LEU A 67 15.02 -10.37 -23.23
N GLY A 68 14.22 -9.30 -23.12
CA GLY A 68 14.38 -8.25 -22.12
C GLY A 68 14.28 -8.80 -20.70
N MET A 69 13.25 -9.59 -20.41
CA MET A 69 13.05 -10.21 -19.09
C MET A 69 14.12 -11.24 -18.76
N PHE A 70 14.60 -11.99 -19.75
CA PHE A 70 15.76 -12.87 -19.60
C PHE A 70 17.02 -12.07 -19.24
N SER A 71 17.31 -10.97 -19.93
CA SER A 71 18.48 -10.12 -19.66
C SER A 71 18.44 -9.48 -18.27
N LEU A 72 17.23 -9.27 -17.73
CA LEU A 72 17.01 -8.77 -16.38
C LEU A 72 17.09 -9.88 -15.31
N GLY A 73 17.02 -11.15 -15.69
CA GLY A 73 17.11 -12.30 -14.81
C GLY A 73 15.77 -12.76 -14.20
N TYR A 74 14.63 -12.31 -14.77
CA TYR A 74 13.29 -12.76 -14.34
C TYR A 74 12.85 -14.05 -15.05
N LEU A 75 13.31 -14.27 -16.27
CA LEU A 75 13.02 -15.47 -17.06
C LEU A 75 14.30 -16.20 -17.41
N ASP A 76 14.20 -17.51 -17.57
CA ASP A 76 15.24 -18.34 -18.18
C ASP A 76 15.01 -18.45 -19.70
N PHE A 77 16.07 -18.62 -20.47
CA PHE A 77 16.03 -18.78 -21.91
C PHE A 77 16.90 -19.95 -22.38
N ASP A 78 16.26 -20.95 -22.96
CA ASP A 78 16.96 -22.07 -23.59
C ASP A 78 17.37 -21.72 -25.04
N LYS A 79 18.67 -21.67 -25.28
CA LYS A 79 19.23 -21.26 -26.60
C LYS A 79 18.95 -22.26 -27.71
N VAL A 80 18.72 -23.54 -27.39
CA VAL A 80 18.50 -24.60 -28.38
C VAL A 80 17.03 -24.63 -28.79
N SER A 81 16.14 -24.80 -27.84
CA SER A 81 14.69 -24.82 -28.12
C SER A 81 14.08 -23.44 -28.31
N ARG A 82 14.81 -22.35 -28.00
CA ARG A 82 14.34 -20.96 -28.04
C ARG A 82 13.17 -20.69 -27.12
N LYS A 83 12.98 -21.53 -26.10
CA LYS A 83 11.91 -21.38 -25.11
C LYS A 83 12.32 -20.46 -23.96
N ILE A 84 11.38 -19.63 -23.55
CA ILE A 84 11.43 -18.90 -22.28
C ILE A 84 10.67 -19.67 -21.22
N SER A 85 11.08 -19.54 -19.98
CA SER A 85 10.42 -20.14 -18.82
C SER A 85 10.49 -19.21 -17.60
N LEU A 86 9.45 -19.24 -16.78
CA LEU A 86 9.47 -18.58 -15.48
C LEU A 86 10.15 -19.49 -14.47
N ASN A 87 11.19 -18.99 -13.79
CA ASN A 87 11.76 -19.69 -12.67
C ASN A 87 10.71 -19.82 -11.56
N LYS A 88 10.54 -21.04 -11.02
CA LYS A 88 9.52 -21.35 -10.02
C LYS A 88 9.60 -20.49 -8.76
N GLU A 89 10.79 -19.99 -8.41
CA GLU A 89 11.00 -19.11 -7.27
C GLU A 89 10.32 -17.74 -7.44
N PHE A 90 10.04 -17.32 -8.68
CA PHE A 90 9.28 -16.10 -8.95
C PHE A 90 7.76 -16.26 -8.87
N ILE A 91 7.22 -17.49 -8.85
CA ILE A 91 5.78 -17.71 -8.78
C ILE A 91 5.14 -17.02 -7.55
N PRO A 92 5.65 -17.17 -6.31
CA PRO A 92 5.08 -16.47 -5.15
C PRO A 92 5.18 -14.94 -5.25
N VAL A 93 6.11 -14.42 -6.07
CA VAL A 93 6.41 -13.00 -6.17
C VAL A 93 5.60 -12.31 -7.27
N LEU A 94 5.47 -12.96 -8.44
CA LEU A 94 4.91 -12.36 -9.66
C LEU A 94 3.55 -12.94 -10.08
N VAL A 95 3.14 -14.09 -9.54
CA VAL A 95 1.92 -14.80 -9.98
C VAL A 95 0.86 -14.85 -8.88
N GLU A 96 1.24 -15.20 -7.65
CA GLU A 96 0.29 -15.37 -6.55
C GLU A 96 -0.31 -14.05 -6.09
N GLU A 97 -1.61 -13.86 -6.34
CA GLU A 97 -2.33 -12.67 -5.89
C GLU A 97 -2.61 -12.73 -4.38
N GLY A 98 -2.24 -11.66 -3.67
CA GLY A 98 -2.40 -11.58 -2.20
C GLY A 98 -1.59 -12.64 -1.43
N GLY A 99 -0.61 -13.29 -2.07
CA GLY A 99 0.39 -14.14 -1.42
C GLY A 99 1.35 -13.32 -0.57
N LYS A 100 1.94 -13.94 0.48
CA LYS A 100 2.81 -13.25 1.44
C LYS A 100 4.00 -12.52 0.79
N PHE A 101 4.50 -13.03 -0.34
CA PHE A 101 5.67 -12.51 -1.05
C PHE A 101 5.30 -11.75 -2.32
N SER A 102 4.02 -11.58 -2.62
CA SER A 102 3.56 -10.91 -3.84
C SER A 102 4.09 -9.49 -3.94
N GLN A 103 4.67 -9.16 -5.09
CA GLN A 103 5.13 -7.81 -5.44
C GLN A 103 4.32 -7.19 -6.59
N LYS A 104 3.23 -7.83 -7.01
CA LYS A 104 2.37 -7.33 -8.09
C LYS A 104 1.87 -5.92 -7.80
N GLY A 105 1.40 -5.66 -6.58
CA GLY A 105 0.95 -4.34 -6.16
C GLY A 105 2.05 -3.28 -6.23
N LEU A 106 3.27 -3.58 -5.76
CA LEU A 106 4.40 -2.66 -5.85
C LEU A 106 4.78 -2.35 -7.29
N ILE A 107 4.79 -3.35 -8.17
CA ILE A 107 5.08 -3.19 -9.60
C ILE A 107 4.05 -2.26 -10.24
N GLU A 108 2.77 -2.45 -9.94
CA GLU A 108 1.67 -1.66 -10.48
C GLU A 108 1.71 -0.20 -9.95
N ILE A 109 1.95 0.00 -8.65
CA ILE A 109 2.15 1.33 -8.07
C ILE A 109 3.29 2.07 -8.79
N LEU A 110 4.46 1.45 -8.91
CA LEU A 110 5.62 2.08 -9.56
C LEU A 110 5.37 2.39 -11.04
N ASN A 111 4.68 1.49 -11.75
CA ASN A 111 4.34 1.69 -13.15
C ASN A 111 3.39 2.88 -13.36
N SER A 112 2.43 3.07 -12.46
CA SER A 112 1.35 4.06 -12.57
C SER A 112 1.68 5.41 -11.92
N SER A 113 2.40 5.43 -10.79
CA SER A 113 2.69 6.66 -10.04
C SER A 113 3.58 7.64 -10.80
N LEU A 114 4.43 7.15 -11.70
CA LEU A 114 5.37 7.99 -12.46
C LEU A 114 4.74 8.69 -13.69
N LEU A 115 3.44 8.45 -13.96
CA LEU A 115 2.78 8.99 -15.16
C LEU A 115 2.59 10.52 -15.15
N PRO A 116 2.19 11.19 -14.05
CA PRO A 116 1.91 12.62 -14.04
C PRO A 116 3.19 13.49 -13.90
N TYR A 117 4.22 13.21 -14.70
CA TYR A 117 5.52 13.89 -14.62
C TYR A 117 5.46 15.40 -14.88
N HIS A 118 4.67 15.84 -15.87
CA HIS A 118 4.57 17.27 -16.21
C HIS A 118 3.83 18.07 -15.15
N GLU A 119 2.80 17.49 -14.55
CA GLU A 119 2.06 18.06 -13.42
C GLU A 119 2.98 18.22 -12.20
N LEU A 120 3.79 17.20 -11.93
CA LEU A 120 4.76 17.26 -10.85
C LEU A 120 5.80 18.37 -11.07
N LEU A 121 6.37 18.49 -12.29
CA LEU A 121 7.27 19.58 -12.61
C LEU A 121 6.63 20.97 -12.43
N ASN A 122 5.35 21.10 -12.76
CA ASN A 122 4.60 22.33 -12.53
C ASN A 122 4.47 22.62 -11.02
N SER A 123 4.18 21.60 -10.20
CA SER A 123 4.10 21.76 -8.75
C SER A 123 5.44 22.17 -8.12
N PHE A 124 6.56 21.68 -8.64
CA PHE A 124 7.89 22.15 -8.21
C PHE A 124 8.14 23.64 -8.50
N LYS A 125 7.56 24.17 -9.58
CA LYS A 125 7.76 25.57 -9.98
C LYS A 125 6.81 26.55 -9.31
N ASN A 126 5.56 26.14 -9.13
CA ASN A 126 4.45 27.03 -8.81
C ASN A 126 3.78 26.71 -7.46
N GLY A 127 4.21 25.65 -6.77
CA GLY A 127 3.50 25.13 -5.60
C GLY A 127 2.20 24.42 -5.99
N GLY A 128 1.33 24.19 -5.01
CA GLY A 128 0.14 23.36 -5.16
C GLY A 128 0.50 21.88 -5.20
N GLY A 129 -0.27 21.07 -5.93
CA GLY A 129 -0.04 19.64 -6.03
C GLY A 129 -0.82 19.01 -7.18
N ILE A 130 -0.94 17.69 -7.14
CA ILE A 130 -1.65 16.88 -8.14
C ILE A 130 -2.93 16.37 -7.48
N ASN A 131 -4.10 16.72 -8.06
CA ASN A 131 -5.38 16.30 -7.53
C ASN A 131 -5.58 14.78 -7.66
N TYR A 132 -6.37 14.23 -6.75
CA TYR A 132 -6.71 12.82 -6.63
C TYR A 132 -7.32 12.22 -7.92
N ASP A 133 -8.10 13.01 -8.66
CA ASP A 133 -8.71 12.63 -9.93
C ASP A 133 -7.73 12.46 -11.10
N LYS A 134 -6.48 12.92 -10.92
CA LYS A 134 -5.39 12.77 -11.90
C LYS A 134 -4.55 11.50 -11.67
N ILE A 135 -4.78 10.82 -10.55
CA ILE A 135 -4.05 9.59 -10.23
C ILE A 135 -4.58 8.45 -11.09
N ASP A 136 -3.67 7.71 -11.71
CA ASP A 136 -4.01 6.59 -12.60
C ASP A 136 -4.71 5.44 -11.87
N LYS A 137 -5.61 4.74 -12.56
CA LYS A 137 -6.34 3.60 -11.99
C LYS A 137 -5.44 2.44 -11.55
N GLY A 138 -4.34 2.22 -12.25
CA GLY A 138 -3.35 1.21 -11.90
C GLY A 138 -2.75 1.47 -10.52
N PHE A 139 -2.55 2.73 -10.15
CA PHE A 139 -2.11 3.08 -8.81
C PHE A 139 -3.05 2.54 -7.71
N TRP A 140 -4.37 2.76 -7.86
CA TRP A 140 -5.38 2.29 -6.90
C TRP A 140 -5.44 0.77 -6.82
N ASN A 141 -5.30 0.08 -7.96
CA ASN A 141 -5.20 -1.37 -7.99
C ASN A 141 -3.96 -1.86 -7.25
N GLY A 142 -2.81 -1.21 -7.47
CA GLY A 142 -1.58 -1.54 -6.78
C GLY A 142 -1.66 -1.35 -5.27
N ILE A 143 -2.25 -0.24 -4.80
CA ILE A 143 -2.53 0.00 -3.38
C ILE A 143 -3.42 -1.09 -2.80
N ASP A 144 -4.52 -1.46 -3.49
CA ASP A 144 -5.41 -2.53 -3.06
C ASP A 144 -4.70 -3.88 -2.94
N GLN A 145 -3.88 -4.25 -3.94
CA GLN A 145 -3.12 -5.51 -3.93
C GLN A 145 -2.09 -5.56 -2.80
N THR A 146 -1.38 -4.44 -2.58
CA THR A 146 -0.41 -4.30 -1.48
C THR A 146 -1.12 -4.39 -0.14
N GLY A 147 -2.26 -3.71 0.04
CA GLY A 147 -3.12 -3.79 1.21
C GLY A 147 -3.63 -5.22 1.45
N CYS A 148 -4.10 -5.90 0.40
CA CYS A 148 -4.55 -7.29 0.48
C CYS A 148 -3.48 -8.22 1.09
N THR A 149 -2.25 -8.14 0.58
CA THR A 149 -1.11 -8.92 1.08
C THR A 149 -0.84 -8.59 2.56
N ARG A 150 -0.73 -7.30 2.88
CA ARG A 150 -0.39 -6.82 4.22
C ARG A 150 -1.42 -7.22 5.27
N TYR A 151 -2.70 -6.93 5.04
CA TYR A 151 -3.75 -7.20 6.02
C TYR A 151 -4.02 -8.69 6.20
N ARG A 152 -3.97 -9.48 5.12
CA ARG A 152 -4.14 -10.93 5.19
C ARG A 152 -3.07 -11.63 6.03
N HIS A 153 -1.83 -11.16 5.96
CA HIS A 153 -0.69 -11.87 6.55
C HIS A 153 -0.18 -11.25 7.85
N PHE A 154 -0.52 -10.00 8.16
CA PHE A 154 0.01 -9.32 9.34
C PHE A 154 -1.07 -8.77 10.28
N LEU A 155 -2.21 -8.27 9.78
CA LEU A 155 -3.19 -7.55 10.61
C LEU A 155 -3.66 -8.40 11.81
N VAL A 156 -4.13 -9.62 11.56
CA VAL A 156 -4.67 -10.48 12.63
C VAL A 156 -3.57 -11.26 13.33
N THR A 157 -2.65 -11.85 12.58
CA THR A 157 -1.65 -12.81 13.09
C THR A 157 -0.39 -12.18 13.67
N ASP A 158 -0.24 -10.87 13.54
CA ASP A 158 0.88 -10.12 14.11
C ASP A 158 0.35 -8.92 14.92
N TRP A 159 -0.31 -7.94 14.30
CA TRP A 159 -0.67 -6.69 14.99
C TRP A 159 -1.71 -6.90 16.09
N VAL A 160 -2.84 -7.53 15.76
CA VAL A 160 -3.91 -7.79 16.75
C VAL A 160 -3.45 -8.79 17.81
N ASP A 161 -2.67 -9.80 17.45
CA ASP A 161 -2.13 -10.79 18.42
C ASP A 161 -1.21 -10.14 19.46
N LYS A 162 -0.53 -9.05 19.10
CA LYS A 162 0.34 -8.29 20.00
C LYS A 162 -0.41 -7.22 20.84
N MET A 163 -1.74 -7.12 20.66
CA MET A 163 -2.66 -6.29 21.45
C MET A 163 -3.68 -7.17 22.19
N PRO A 164 -3.31 -7.80 23.32
CA PRO A 164 -4.10 -8.87 23.94
C PRO A 164 -5.48 -8.42 24.43
N GLU A 165 -5.63 -7.19 24.90
CA GLU A 165 -6.93 -6.65 25.33
C GLU A 165 -7.86 -6.45 24.13
N LEU A 166 -7.36 -5.81 23.04
CA LEU A 166 -8.10 -5.65 21.79
C LEU A 166 -8.59 -7.01 21.29
N LYS A 167 -7.67 -7.99 21.19
CA LYS A 167 -7.96 -9.35 20.73
C LYS A 167 -9.03 -10.02 21.58
N SER A 168 -8.86 -10.02 22.91
CA SER A 168 -9.81 -10.64 23.84
C SER A 168 -11.21 -10.04 23.72
N ARG A 169 -11.31 -8.70 23.64
CA ARG A 169 -12.61 -8.02 23.47
C ARG A 169 -13.27 -8.37 22.13
N LEU A 170 -12.50 -8.45 21.03
CA LEU A 170 -13.01 -8.90 19.73
C LEU A 170 -13.48 -10.34 19.73
N GLU A 171 -12.76 -11.26 20.39
CA GLU A 171 -13.11 -12.69 20.49
C GLU A 171 -14.36 -12.95 21.37
N THR A 172 -14.49 -12.23 22.46
CA THR A 172 -15.69 -12.31 23.31
C THR A 172 -16.92 -11.77 22.60
N GLY A 173 -16.74 -10.79 21.72
CA GLY A 173 -17.78 -10.23 20.86
C GLY A 173 -18.55 -9.08 21.51
N SER A 174 -19.58 -8.61 20.77
CA SER A 174 -20.41 -7.45 21.19
C SER A 174 -19.68 -6.11 21.24
N VAL A 175 -18.58 -5.99 20.51
CA VAL A 175 -17.84 -4.72 20.34
C VAL A 175 -17.99 -4.20 18.92
N THR A 176 -17.85 -2.90 18.80
CA THR A 176 -17.90 -2.16 17.54
C THR A 176 -16.49 -1.70 17.14
N PHE A 177 -16.12 -1.96 15.90
CA PHE A 177 -14.84 -1.57 15.32
C PHE A 177 -15.08 -0.68 14.09
N ALA A 178 -14.50 0.52 14.07
CA ALA A 178 -14.56 1.43 12.93
C ALA A 178 -13.18 1.56 12.29
N ASP A 179 -13.13 1.44 10.96
CA ASP A 179 -11.93 1.60 10.13
C ASP A 179 -12.11 2.87 9.29
N PHE A 180 -11.41 3.94 9.66
CA PHE A 180 -11.47 5.23 8.98
C PHE A 180 -10.42 5.31 7.89
N GLY A 181 -10.86 5.66 6.66
CA GLY A 181 -10.05 5.54 5.46
C GLY A 181 -9.86 4.09 5.02
N CYS A 182 -10.92 3.29 5.10
CA CYS A 182 -10.85 1.85 4.86
C CYS A 182 -10.48 1.46 3.42
N GLY A 183 -10.48 2.41 2.48
CA GLY A 183 -10.21 2.15 1.06
C GLY A 183 -11.14 1.08 0.50
N SER A 184 -10.57 0.06 -0.13
CA SER A 184 -11.29 -1.12 -0.65
C SER A 184 -11.71 -2.13 0.42
N GLY A 185 -11.61 -1.79 1.72
CA GLY A 185 -12.11 -2.56 2.85
C GLY A 185 -11.31 -3.82 3.21
N ARG A 186 -10.10 -4.00 2.69
CA ARG A 186 -9.32 -5.22 2.90
C ARG A 186 -9.04 -5.51 4.37
N SER A 187 -8.66 -4.51 5.15
CA SER A 187 -8.45 -4.58 6.60
C SER A 187 -9.73 -4.98 7.34
N THR A 188 -10.80 -4.24 7.08
CA THR A 188 -12.10 -4.42 7.74
C THR A 188 -12.69 -5.81 7.43
N ILE A 189 -12.54 -6.30 6.19
CA ILE A 189 -12.99 -7.64 5.78
C ILE A 189 -12.22 -8.74 6.50
N GLU A 190 -10.90 -8.66 6.60
CA GLU A 190 -10.11 -9.67 7.31
C GLU A 190 -10.44 -9.70 8.82
N MET A 191 -10.66 -8.51 9.42
CA MET A 191 -11.13 -8.42 10.81
C MET A 191 -12.53 -9.03 10.98
N ALA A 192 -13.47 -8.71 10.11
CA ALA A 192 -14.85 -9.24 10.19
C ALA A 192 -14.93 -10.75 10.00
N LYS A 193 -14.09 -11.33 9.13
CA LYS A 193 -13.94 -12.79 8.98
C LYS A 193 -13.45 -13.45 10.26
N LYS A 194 -12.44 -12.87 10.88
CA LYS A 194 -11.77 -13.44 12.05
C LYS A 194 -12.61 -13.34 13.31
N PHE A 195 -13.37 -12.26 13.46
CA PHE A 195 -14.13 -11.95 14.67
C PHE A 195 -15.63 -11.81 14.40
N PRO A 196 -16.33 -12.92 14.05
CA PRO A 196 -17.71 -12.87 13.57
C PRO A 196 -18.74 -12.43 14.61
N LYS A 197 -18.36 -12.34 15.88
CA LYS A 197 -19.24 -11.88 16.97
C LYS A 197 -19.23 -10.37 17.18
N SER A 198 -18.29 -9.67 16.58
CA SER A 198 -18.14 -8.21 16.67
C SER A 198 -18.69 -7.53 15.40
N GLN A 199 -18.99 -6.24 15.47
CA GLN A 199 -19.51 -5.45 14.37
C GLN A 199 -18.44 -4.53 13.79
N PHE A 200 -18.31 -4.51 12.48
CA PHE A 200 -17.28 -3.77 11.76
C PHE A 200 -17.90 -2.74 10.84
N PHE A 201 -17.30 -1.56 10.81
CA PHE A 201 -17.71 -0.41 10.01
C PHE A 201 -16.49 0.12 9.27
N GLY A 202 -16.55 0.16 7.95
CA GLY A 202 -15.53 0.81 7.12
C GLY A 202 -16.07 2.13 6.60
N PHE A 203 -15.26 3.18 6.72
CA PHE A 203 -15.57 4.51 6.25
C PHE A 203 -14.50 5.00 5.28
N ASP A 204 -14.91 5.56 4.16
CA ASP A 204 -13.99 6.18 3.20
C ASP A 204 -14.67 7.39 2.54
N LEU A 205 -13.89 8.40 2.21
CA LEU A 205 -14.39 9.61 1.54
C LEU A 205 -14.82 9.31 0.10
N PHE A 206 -14.13 8.39 -0.57
CA PHE A 206 -14.26 8.15 -1.99
C PHE A 206 -15.28 7.02 -2.28
N GLU A 207 -16.45 7.39 -2.81
CA GLU A 207 -17.54 6.44 -3.07
C GLU A 207 -17.12 5.19 -3.88
N PRO A 208 -16.29 5.27 -4.95
CA PRO A 208 -15.81 4.10 -5.66
C PRO A 208 -15.04 3.09 -4.79
N ASN A 209 -14.36 3.55 -3.73
CA ASN A 209 -13.72 2.66 -2.76
C ASN A 209 -14.78 1.87 -1.97
N ILE A 210 -15.86 2.53 -1.57
CA ILE A 210 -16.96 1.89 -0.83
C ILE A 210 -17.67 0.85 -1.69
N GLU A 211 -17.98 1.16 -2.95
CA GLU A 211 -18.56 0.18 -3.89
C GLU A 211 -17.64 -1.03 -4.09
N ARG A 212 -16.34 -0.78 -4.24
CA ARG A 212 -15.33 -1.85 -4.36
C ARG A 212 -15.26 -2.69 -3.08
N ALA A 213 -15.26 -2.06 -1.90
CA ALA A 213 -15.23 -2.74 -0.60
C ALA A 213 -16.47 -3.65 -0.41
N GLN A 214 -17.64 -3.17 -0.78
CA GLN A 214 -18.88 -3.94 -0.74
C GLN A 214 -18.82 -5.17 -1.64
N ASN A 215 -18.34 -5.03 -2.88
CA ASN A 215 -18.18 -6.14 -3.81
C ASN A 215 -17.19 -7.19 -3.29
N ILE A 216 -16.03 -6.76 -2.79
CA ILE A 216 -15.02 -7.65 -2.19
C ILE A 216 -15.58 -8.38 -0.97
N ALA A 217 -16.37 -7.72 -0.12
CA ALA A 217 -17.01 -8.35 1.03
C ALA A 217 -18.05 -9.40 0.62
N LEU A 218 -18.81 -9.13 -0.45
CA LEU A 218 -19.77 -10.09 -1.02
C LEU A 218 -19.05 -11.35 -1.54
N ASP A 219 -17.98 -11.17 -2.30
CA ASP A 219 -17.17 -12.27 -2.85
C ASP A 219 -16.49 -13.08 -1.75
N ALA A 220 -16.10 -12.40 -0.67
CA ALA A 220 -15.52 -13.01 0.53
C ALA A 220 -16.54 -13.71 1.44
N GLY A 221 -17.85 -13.59 1.17
CA GLY A 221 -18.92 -14.16 1.97
C GLY A 221 -19.18 -13.45 3.31
N VAL A 222 -18.67 -12.23 3.51
CA VAL A 222 -18.83 -11.45 4.75
C VAL A 222 -20.02 -10.51 4.61
N LYS A 223 -21.15 -10.86 5.26
CA LYS A 223 -22.44 -10.16 5.06
C LYS A 223 -23.10 -9.67 6.33
N ASN A 224 -22.83 -10.28 7.48
CA ASN A 224 -23.69 -10.12 8.66
C ASN A 224 -23.17 -9.15 9.71
N ASN A 225 -21.85 -8.93 9.75
CA ASN A 225 -21.19 -8.16 10.78
C ASN A 225 -20.30 -7.05 10.23
N LEU A 226 -20.55 -6.61 8.98
CA LEU A 226 -19.74 -5.61 8.28
C LEU A 226 -20.63 -4.65 7.52
N LYS A 227 -20.32 -3.35 7.59
CA LYS A 227 -20.94 -2.28 6.80
C LYS A 227 -19.86 -1.32 6.28
N PHE A 228 -20.01 -0.90 5.03
CA PHE A 228 -19.20 0.16 4.43
C PHE A 228 -20.06 1.38 4.13
N MET A 229 -19.55 2.56 4.45
CA MET A 229 -20.26 3.82 4.32
C MET A 229 -19.34 4.91 3.80
N GLN A 230 -19.82 5.70 2.84
CA GLN A 230 -19.13 6.91 2.43
C GLN A 230 -19.20 7.93 3.54
N TRP A 231 -18.05 8.42 4.00
CA TRP A 231 -17.97 9.44 5.04
C TRP A 231 -16.59 10.10 5.05
N ASP A 232 -16.59 11.41 5.26
CA ASP A 232 -15.38 12.22 5.39
C ASP A 232 -15.02 12.36 6.87
N VAL A 233 -13.80 11.95 7.23
CA VAL A 233 -13.28 12.00 8.60
C VAL A 233 -13.18 13.43 9.17
N SER A 234 -13.21 14.46 8.33
CA SER A 234 -13.29 15.86 8.76
C SER A 234 -14.68 16.26 9.28
N ASN A 235 -15.72 15.47 8.95
CA ASN A 235 -17.08 15.73 9.41
C ASN A 235 -17.32 15.14 10.81
N PRO A 236 -18.18 15.77 11.63
CA PRO A 236 -18.55 15.23 12.93
C PRO A 236 -19.23 13.85 12.80
N LEU A 237 -18.83 12.91 13.66
CA LEU A 237 -19.50 11.64 13.86
C LEU A 237 -20.06 11.58 15.27
N THR A 238 -21.32 11.18 15.42
CA THR A 238 -21.99 11.08 16.74
C THR A 238 -21.81 9.74 17.40
N GLU A 239 -21.59 8.71 16.58
CA GLU A 239 -21.35 7.35 17.03
C GLU A 239 -19.99 7.22 17.69
N LYS A 240 -19.96 6.41 18.77
CA LYS A 240 -18.71 6.01 19.43
C LYS A 240 -18.49 4.51 19.31
N PHE A 241 -17.24 4.15 19.07
CA PHE A 241 -16.82 2.77 18.86
C PHE A 241 -15.91 2.29 19.99
N ASP A 242 -15.95 1.00 20.25
CA ASP A 242 -15.04 0.35 21.19
C ASP A 242 -13.61 0.39 20.66
N PHE A 243 -13.47 0.25 19.35
CA PHE A 243 -12.20 0.35 18.65
C PHE A 243 -12.34 1.22 17.40
N VAL A 244 -11.34 2.07 17.17
CA VAL A 244 -11.19 2.83 15.93
C VAL A 244 -9.83 2.47 15.34
N ALA A 245 -9.75 2.29 14.03
CA ALA A 245 -8.50 2.11 13.31
C ALA A 245 -8.33 3.17 12.22
N CYS A 246 -7.09 3.52 11.96
CA CYS A 246 -6.65 4.23 10.76
C CYS A 246 -5.39 3.55 10.25
N PHE A 247 -5.42 3.12 9.00
CA PHE A 247 -4.31 2.42 8.37
C PHE A 247 -3.85 3.20 7.13
N ASP A 248 -2.64 3.75 7.17
CA ASP A 248 -2.05 4.61 6.12
C ASP A 248 -2.97 5.78 5.72
N LEU A 249 -3.59 6.46 6.69
CA LEU A 249 -4.55 7.54 6.42
C LEU A 249 -4.04 8.90 6.90
N ILE A 250 -3.47 8.98 8.12
CA ILE A 250 -3.22 10.28 8.79
C ILE A 250 -2.22 11.14 8.00
N HIS A 251 -1.19 10.54 7.42
CA HIS A 251 -0.18 11.26 6.65
C HIS A 251 -0.70 11.79 5.30
N ASP A 252 -1.83 11.27 4.81
CA ASP A 252 -2.48 11.69 3.56
C ASP A 252 -3.53 12.79 3.75
N MET A 253 -3.97 13.03 5.00
CA MET A 253 -5.05 13.98 5.27
C MET A 253 -4.69 15.41 4.87
N ILE A 254 -5.71 16.16 4.46
CA ILE A 254 -5.62 17.61 4.25
C ILE A 254 -5.38 18.31 5.60
N ASP A 255 -6.18 17.99 6.61
CA ASP A 255 -6.02 18.45 7.99
C ASP A 255 -5.91 17.26 8.95
N PRO A 256 -4.69 16.75 9.20
CA PRO A 256 -4.50 15.60 10.07
C PRO A 256 -4.91 15.87 11.52
N LEU A 257 -4.80 17.12 12.01
CA LEU A 257 -5.17 17.45 13.37
C LEU A 257 -6.69 17.44 13.58
N GLU A 258 -7.46 17.99 12.63
CA GLU A 258 -8.93 17.89 12.67
C GLU A 258 -9.40 16.44 12.53
N GLY A 259 -8.77 15.66 11.63
CA GLY A 259 -9.00 14.23 11.55
C GLY A 259 -8.78 13.52 12.89
N MET A 260 -7.66 13.78 13.54
CA MET A 260 -7.35 13.21 14.86
C MET A 260 -8.34 13.64 15.96
N LYS A 261 -8.86 14.88 15.93
CA LYS A 261 -9.94 15.32 16.84
C LYS A 261 -11.23 14.52 16.63
N THR A 262 -11.57 14.26 15.38
CA THR A 262 -12.76 13.45 15.04
C THR A 262 -12.57 12.01 15.48
N ILE A 263 -11.41 11.42 15.25
CA ILE A 263 -11.06 10.09 15.73
C ILE A 263 -11.16 10.02 17.24
N ARG A 264 -10.59 10.99 17.97
CA ARG A 264 -10.67 11.02 19.45
C ARG A 264 -12.11 11.04 19.97
N LYS A 265 -13.01 11.79 19.30
CA LYS A 265 -14.43 11.85 19.67
C LYS A 265 -15.16 10.53 19.38
N ALA A 266 -14.76 9.81 18.33
CA ALA A 266 -15.35 8.53 17.93
C ALA A 266 -14.90 7.36 18.79
N VAL A 267 -13.80 7.47 19.53
CA VAL A 267 -13.34 6.45 20.47
C VAL A 267 -14.07 6.58 21.79
N LYS A 268 -14.64 5.47 22.32
CA LYS A 268 -15.22 5.42 23.68
C LYS A 268 -14.14 5.70 24.74
N ASP A 269 -14.55 6.10 25.95
CA ASP A 269 -13.62 6.45 27.04
C ASP A 269 -12.76 5.27 27.50
N ASP A 270 -13.24 4.03 27.33
CA ASP A 270 -12.53 2.76 27.55
C ASP A 270 -12.08 2.10 26.25
N GLY A 271 -12.15 2.83 25.13
CA GLY A 271 -11.85 2.34 23.79
C GLY A 271 -10.36 2.35 23.47
N ILE A 272 -10.04 1.79 22.31
CA ILE A 272 -8.68 1.77 21.77
C ILE A 272 -8.68 2.35 20.35
N PHE A 273 -7.76 3.25 20.08
CA PHE A 273 -7.42 3.67 18.73
C PHE A 273 -6.18 2.92 18.26
N VAL A 274 -6.30 2.22 17.13
CA VAL A 274 -5.20 1.51 16.48
C VAL A 274 -4.75 2.33 15.27
N LEU A 275 -3.57 2.90 15.35
CA LEU A 275 -2.95 3.63 14.25
C LEU A 275 -1.87 2.75 13.63
N MET A 276 -1.93 2.53 12.32
CA MET A 276 -0.82 2.00 11.54
C MET A 276 -0.46 3.01 10.46
N ASP A 277 0.81 3.33 10.38
CA ASP A 277 1.33 4.24 9.37
C ASP A 277 2.71 3.79 8.89
N ILE A 278 3.25 4.45 7.88
CA ILE A 278 4.57 4.15 7.34
C ILE A 278 5.64 4.37 8.41
N LYS A 279 6.51 3.37 8.57
CA LYS A 279 7.63 3.47 9.50
C LYS A 279 8.63 4.52 9.00
N CYS A 280 8.86 5.54 9.82
CA CYS A 280 9.86 6.55 9.57
C CYS A 280 10.50 7.02 10.89
N GLU A 281 11.66 7.64 10.78
CA GLU A 281 12.42 8.16 11.91
C GLU A 281 12.02 9.62 12.19
N ASP A 282 12.26 10.08 13.43
CA ASP A 282 11.92 11.45 13.84
C ASP A 282 12.74 12.49 13.07
N ASP A 283 14.02 12.23 12.80
CA ASP A 283 14.81 13.01 11.85
C ASP A 283 14.74 12.37 10.46
N PRO A 284 14.25 13.08 9.43
CA PRO A 284 14.18 12.54 8.07
C PRO A 284 15.51 12.06 7.50
N ALA A 285 16.64 12.57 8.00
CA ALA A 285 17.98 12.17 7.57
C ALA A 285 18.37 10.77 8.07
N ASP A 286 17.71 10.28 9.11
CA ASP A 286 17.94 8.96 9.71
C ASP A 286 17.13 7.85 9.02
N ASN A 287 16.25 8.20 8.06
CA ASN A 287 15.54 7.19 7.29
C ASN A 287 16.51 6.44 6.37
N GLU A 288 16.69 5.15 6.64
CA GLU A 288 17.62 4.29 5.90
C GLU A 288 16.92 3.04 5.33
N GLY A 289 17.50 2.48 4.27
CA GLY A 289 17.07 1.23 3.68
C GLY A 289 16.63 1.31 2.22
N PRO A 290 16.46 0.15 1.56
CA PRO A 290 16.23 0.09 0.12
C PRO A 290 14.88 0.66 -0.33
N MET A 291 13.89 0.75 0.57
CA MET A 291 12.55 1.27 0.28
C MET A 291 12.43 2.78 0.53
N VAL A 292 13.39 3.42 1.17
CA VAL A 292 13.32 4.85 1.51
C VAL A 292 13.19 5.74 0.26
N PRO A 293 13.98 5.53 -0.82
CA PRO A 293 13.79 6.31 -2.06
C PRO A 293 12.38 6.15 -2.66
N PHE A 294 11.79 4.96 -2.56
CA PHE A 294 10.41 4.71 -2.99
C PHE A 294 9.41 5.51 -2.12
N MET A 295 9.58 5.54 -0.80
CA MET A 295 8.69 6.29 0.10
C MET A 295 8.71 7.79 -0.20
N TYR A 296 9.88 8.39 -0.44
CA TYR A 296 9.97 9.79 -0.86
C TYR A 296 9.37 10.02 -2.26
N ALA A 297 9.57 9.10 -3.20
CA ALA A 297 8.93 9.17 -4.50
C ALA A 297 7.39 9.11 -4.37
N MET A 298 6.86 8.22 -3.53
CA MET A 298 5.44 8.13 -3.22
C MET A 298 4.91 9.43 -2.60
N SER A 299 5.65 10.04 -1.69
CA SER A 299 5.30 11.33 -1.11
C SER A 299 5.11 12.40 -2.19
N LEU A 300 6.07 12.52 -3.11
CA LEU A 300 6.04 13.48 -4.21
C LEU A 300 4.91 13.21 -5.23
N HIS A 301 4.63 11.96 -5.53
CA HIS A 301 3.68 11.59 -6.58
C HIS A 301 2.26 11.34 -6.07
N PHE A 302 2.08 11.16 -4.76
CA PHE A 302 0.79 10.87 -4.17
C PHE A 302 0.56 11.58 -2.82
N CYS A 303 1.08 11.09 -1.70
CA CYS A 303 0.65 11.49 -0.37
C CYS A 303 0.77 13.01 -0.11
N MET A 304 1.95 13.58 -0.30
CA MET A 304 2.16 15.01 -0.09
C MET A 304 1.44 15.85 -1.14
N THR A 305 1.55 15.46 -2.40
CA THR A 305 1.06 16.28 -3.52
C THR A 305 -0.45 16.39 -3.55
N THR A 306 -1.19 15.32 -3.20
CA THR A 306 -2.66 15.33 -3.15
C THR A 306 -3.17 16.18 -1.98
N SER A 307 -2.52 16.13 -0.84
CA SER A 307 -2.81 17.02 0.30
C SER A 307 -2.58 18.49 -0.08
N LEU A 308 -1.42 18.82 -0.64
CA LEU A 308 -1.07 20.19 -1.06
C LEU A 308 -1.99 20.72 -2.17
N ALA A 309 -2.48 19.87 -3.07
CA ALA A 309 -3.44 20.27 -4.10
C ALA A 309 -4.75 20.83 -3.51
N ASN A 310 -5.07 20.47 -2.27
CA ASN A 310 -6.23 20.91 -1.52
C ASN A 310 -5.87 21.88 -0.37
N ASN A 311 -4.71 22.55 -0.46
CA ASN A 311 -4.18 23.45 0.57
C ASN A 311 -3.98 22.77 1.95
N GLY A 312 -3.72 21.48 1.94
CA GLY A 312 -3.53 20.69 3.16
C GLY A 312 -2.13 20.79 3.75
N ALA A 313 -1.91 20.07 4.85
CA ALA A 313 -0.67 20.06 5.62
C ALA A 313 0.53 19.47 4.84
N GLY A 314 0.26 18.58 3.86
CA GLY A 314 1.29 17.98 3.03
C GLY A 314 2.32 17.17 3.81
N LEU A 315 1.91 16.39 4.83
CA LEU A 315 2.84 15.58 5.62
C LEU A 315 3.67 14.63 4.76
N GLY A 316 2.98 13.92 3.85
CA GLY A 316 3.61 12.97 2.94
C GLY A 316 3.93 11.63 3.60
N THR A 317 4.35 10.67 2.79
CA THR A 317 4.51 9.25 3.16
C THR A 317 5.36 9.00 4.41
N VAL A 318 6.40 9.78 4.63
CA VAL A 318 7.29 9.68 5.81
C VAL A 318 7.13 10.87 6.77
N GLY A 319 5.97 11.51 6.76
CA GLY A 319 5.70 12.72 7.53
C GLY A 319 5.03 12.49 8.88
N LEU A 320 4.83 11.23 9.31
CA LEU A 320 4.19 10.89 10.56
C LEU A 320 5.08 9.99 11.45
N PRO A 321 6.28 10.47 11.87
CA PRO A 321 7.12 9.73 12.80
C PRO A 321 6.49 9.63 14.20
N GLU A 322 7.05 8.79 15.06
CA GLU A 322 6.50 8.52 16.40
C GLU A 322 6.34 9.78 17.24
N ALA A 323 7.31 10.72 17.19
CA ALA A 323 7.20 12.00 17.90
C ALA A 323 5.99 12.82 17.44
N LYS A 324 5.70 12.83 16.13
CA LYS A 324 4.53 13.53 15.55
C LYS A 324 3.22 12.83 15.93
N VAL A 325 3.19 11.51 15.96
CA VAL A 325 2.03 10.74 16.47
C VAL A 325 1.73 11.12 17.91
N LYS A 326 2.75 11.17 18.79
CA LYS A 326 2.60 11.57 20.18
C LYS A 326 2.11 13.02 20.32
N GLU A 327 2.71 13.95 19.57
CA GLU A 327 2.30 15.34 19.53
C GLU A 327 0.80 15.49 19.19
N TYR A 328 0.34 14.85 18.11
CA TYR A 328 -1.07 14.92 17.71
C TYR A 328 -1.99 14.27 18.73
N CYS A 329 -1.60 13.13 19.31
CA CYS A 329 -2.36 12.47 20.36
C CYS A 329 -2.53 13.36 21.60
N ASP A 330 -1.47 14.02 22.05
CA ASP A 330 -1.50 14.94 23.18
C ASP A 330 -2.43 16.14 22.90
N LEU A 331 -2.31 16.75 21.72
CA LEU A 331 -3.13 17.89 21.30
C LEU A 331 -4.64 17.59 21.26
N VAL A 332 -5.02 16.35 20.97
CA VAL A 332 -6.43 15.96 20.88
C VAL A 332 -6.95 15.25 22.14
N GLY A 333 -6.11 15.02 23.14
CA GLY A 333 -6.49 14.50 24.46
C GLY A 333 -6.51 12.98 24.57
N PHE A 334 -5.69 12.27 23.79
CA PHE A 334 -5.31 10.90 24.14
C PHE A 334 -4.25 10.91 25.24
N LYS A 335 -4.26 9.89 26.12
CA LYS A 335 -3.40 9.83 27.30
C LYS A 335 -2.20 8.90 27.14
N THR A 336 -2.35 7.86 26.35
CA THR A 336 -1.27 6.89 26.16
C THR A 336 -1.09 6.56 24.69
N VAL A 337 0.16 6.53 24.25
CA VAL A 337 0.60 6.09 22.92
C VAL A 337 1.64 5.02 23.15
N LYS A 338 1.31 3.78 22.80
CA LYS A 338 2.20 2.63 22.90
C LYS A 338 2.50 2.10 21.49
N ARG A 339 3.77 2.12 21.10
CA ARG A 339 4.23 1.45 19.88
C ARG A 339 4.19 -0.06 20.09
N ILE A 340 3.68 -0.77 19.10
CA ILE A 340 3.63 -2.22 19.05
C ILE A 340 4.74 -2.71 18.14
N GLU A 341 5.63 -3.54 18.66
CA GLU A 341 6.67 -4.16 17.86
C GLU A 341 6.05 -5.19 16.91
N THR A 342 6.19 -4.96 15.61
CA THR A 342 5.58 -5.78 14.55
C THR A 342 6.64 -6.42 13.66
N ASP A 343 6.25 -7.51 12.98
CA ASP A 343 7.13 -8.20 12.03
C ASP A 343 7.11 -7.53 10.64
N HIS A 344 6.19 -6.57 10.40
CA HIS A 344 6.12 -5.87 9.13
C HIS A 344 7.23 -4.81 9.02
N PRO A 345 8.09 -4.88 7.97
CA PRO A 345 9.28 -4.03 7.91
C PRO A 345 9.01 -2.56 7.62
N LEU A 346 7.85 -2.24 7.03
CA LEU A 346 7.56 -0.90 6.49
C LEU A 346 6.52 -0.11 7.29
N ASN A 347 5.92 -0.70 8.34
CA ASN A 347 4.86 -0.03 9.10
C ASN A 347 5.19 0.04 10.59
N SER A 348 4.82 1.16 11.19
CA SER A 348 4.71 1.34 12.64
C SER A 348 3.25 1.18 13.05
N VAL A 349 3.01 0.46 14.15
CA VAL A 349 1.66 0.24 14.71
C VAL A 349 1.63 0.78 16.13
N PHE A 350 0.56 1.49 16.48
CA PHE A 350 0.38 2.10 17.78
C PHE A 350 -0.97 1.70 18.39
N GLU A 351 -0.95 1.32 19.65
CA GLU A 351 -2.11 1.23 20.53
C GLU A 351 -2.24 2.53 21.30
N ILE A 352 -3.34 3.26 21.07
CA ILE A 352 -3.55 4.61 21.61
C ILE A 352 -4.83 4.60 22.45
N ARG A 353 -4.81 5.25 23.61
CA ARG A 353 -5.95 5.27 24.53
C ARG A 353 -6.34 6.68 24.93
N PRO A 354 -7.66 6.92 25.14
CA PRO A 354 -8.23 8.17 25.65
C PRO A 354 -7.69 8.61 26.99
#